data_6104021b2f047d9c3c54062fde3d891b
#
_entry.id   6104021b2f047d9c3c54062fde3d891b
#
_cell.length_a   1.000
_cell.length_b   1.000
_cell.length_c   1.000
_cell.angle_alpha   90.00
_cell.angle_beta   90.00
_cell.angle_gamma   90.00
#
_symmetry.space_group_name_H-M   'P 1'
#
loop_
_entity.id
_entity.type
_entity.pdbx_description
1 polymer ?
#
loop_
_entity_poly.entity_id
_entity_poly.type
_entity_poly.pdbx_seq_one_letter_code
_entity_poly.pdbx_strand_id
1 'polypeptide(L)'
;NEVHGTEVELLGWDNETGEGLFTGDFGDLTKGKEATESLFDEGADIFIPVGGLIGSPGFDVARERGGYGIWVDTDGYESLSGVQEVILTSVMKVMDVAVFSIVEETMAGDFQGCGTYVGDLANGGVGLAPYHDLENEIPDDLKAEVEALAEAILSGEITDTGCVSYPEHCPGGLY
;
A
#
# COMPACT_ATOMS: atom_id res chain seq x y z
N ASN A 1 2.87 -17.02 -3.93
CA ASN A 1 3.65 -18.26 -4.01
C ASN A 1 2.90 -19.36 -4.77
N GLU A 2 1.61 -19.57 -4.52
CA GLU A 2 0.84 -20.64 -5.17
C GLU A 2 0.73 -20.47 -6.69
N VAL A 3 0.53 -19.26 -7.17
CA VAL A 3 0.34 -18.96 -8.60
C VAL A 3 1.63 -19.14 -9.39
N HIS A 4 2.76 -18.65 -8.88
CA HIS A 4 4.03 -18.62 -9.60
C HIS A 4 5.01 -19.70 -9.14
N GLY A 5 4.69 -20.50 -8.12
CA GLY A 5 5.61 -21.48 -7.55
C GLY A 5 6.86 -20.85 -6.92
N THR A 6 6.74 -19.60 -6.48
CA THR A 6 7.80 -18.86 -5.79
C THR A 6 7.86 -19.24 -4.32
N GLU A 7 8.96 -18.90 -3.65
CA GLU A 7 9.16 -19.08 -2.21
C GLU A 7 9.37 -17.71 -1.53
N VAL A 8 8.52 -16.71 -1.86
CA VAL A 8 8.56 -15.41 -1.21
C VAL A 8 8.14 -15.56 0.25
N GLU A 9 8.98 -15.10 1.15
CA GLU A 9 8.73 -15.10 2.59
C GLU A 9 8.13 -13.75 3.00
N LEU A 10 7.10 -13.78 3.83
CA LEU A 10 6.52 -12.59 4.45
C LEU A 10 7.10 -12.43 5.85
N LEU A 11 7.87 -11.37 6.06
CA LEU A 11 8.45 -11.00 7.35
C LEU A 11 7.59 -9.93 8.04
N GLY A 12 7.61 -9.92 9.36
CA GLY A 12 6.94 -8.90 10.17
C GLY A 12 5.41 -9.02 10.26
N TRP A 13 4.81 -10.07 9.66
CA TRP A 13 3.38 -10.36 9.79
C TRP A 13 3.11 -11.86 9.70
N ASP A 14 2.29 -12.37 10.60
CA ASP A 14 1.80 -13.74 10.60
C ASP A 14 0.28 -13.77 10.35
N ASN A 15 -0.12 -14.33 9.21
CA ASN A 15 -1.52 -14.41 8.81
C ASN A 15 -2.35 -15.38 9.66
N GLU A 16 -1.72 -16.38 10.29
CA GLU A 16 -2.43 -17.39 11.09
C GLU A 16 -2.78 -16.86 12.48
N THR A 17 -1.87 -16.12 13.08
CA THR A 17 -2.04 -15.58 14.43
C THR A 17 -2.56 -14.15 14.45
N GLY A 18 -2.41 -13.41 13.34
CA GLY A 18 -2.69 -11.97 13.26
C GLY A 18 -1.70 -11.14 14.07
N GLU A 19 -0.54 -11.70 14.41
CA GLU A 19 0.53 -10.98 15.09
C GLU A 19 1.53 -10.39 14.08
N GLY A 20 2.15 -9.28 14.44
CA GLY A 20 3.08 -8.61 13.56
C GLY A 20 4.02 -7.65 14.27
N LEU A 21 4.96 -7.11 13.51
CA LEU A 21 5.89 -6.08 13.97
C LEU A 21 5.21 -4.72 13.96
N PHE A 22 4.82 -4.24 15.13
CA PHE A 22 4.21 -2.92 15.32
C PHE A 22 5.14 -1.99 16.09
N THR A 23 5.32 -0.78 15.58
CA THR A 23 6.11 0.26 16.28
C THR A 23 5.41 0.77 17.55
N GLY A 24 4.09 0.61 17.65
CA GLY A 24 3.25 1.11 18.74
C GLY A 24 3.20 2.65 18.83
N ASP A 25 3.60 3.33 17.76
CA ASP A 25 3.70 4.79 17.67
C ASP A 25 3.54 5.21 16.20
N PHE A 26 3.10 6.44 15.96
CA PHE A 26 2.98 7.04 14.62
C PHE A 26 3.91 8.24 14.41
N GLY A 27 4.58 8.72 15.44
CA GLY A 27 5.39 9.94 15.42
C GLY A 27 6.88 9.74 15.65
N ASP A 28 7.28 8.62 16.25
CA ASP A 28 8.70 8.34 16.54
C ASP A 28 9.38 7.69 15.33
N LEU A 29 9.98 8.52 14.48
CA LEU A 29 10.69 8.08 13.28
C LEU A 29 11.84 7.10 13.57
N THR A 30 12.43 7.15 14.75
CA THR A 30 13.50 6.21 15.16
C THR A 30 12.97 4.79 15.24
N LYS A 31 11.77 4.59 15.80
CA LYS A 31 11.14 3.28 15.87
C LYS A 31 10.81 2.71 14.50
N GLY A 32 10.39 3.57 13.56
CA GLY A 32 10.15 3.15 12.17
C GLY A 32 11.43 2.68 11.50
N LYS A 33 12.54 3.41 11.71
CA LYS A 33 13.86 3.03 11.21
C LYS A 33 14.31 1.70 11.80
N GLU A 34 14.27 1.55 13.13
CA GLU A 34 14.68 0.33 13.85
C GLU A 34 13.86 -0.90 13.41
N ALA A 35 12.54 -0.74 13.21
CA ALA A 35 11.69 -1.81 12.72
C ALA A 35 12.10 -2.24 11.29
N THR A 36 12.39 -1.29 10.41
CA THR A 36 12.86 -1.61 9.06
C THR A 36 14.24 -2.25 9.08
N GLU A 37 15.18 -1.74 9.89
CA GLU A 37 16.49 -2.36 10.06
C GLU A 37 16.39 -3.83 10.50
N SER A 38 15.48 -4.13 11.44
CA SER A 38 15.24 -5.51 11.90
C SER A 38 14.79 -6.41 10.77
N LEU A 39 13.84 -5.97 9.93
CA LEU A 39 13.35 -6.76 8.80
C LEU A 39 14.45 -7.01 7.76
N PHE A 40 15.27 -6.00 7.45
CA PHE A 40 16.41 -6.15 6.54
C PHE A 40 17.52 -7.03 7.12
N ASP A 41 17.72 -7.03 8.44
CA ASP A 41 18.64 -7.96 9.12
C ASP A 41 18.13 -9.41 9.09
N GLU A 42 16.82 -9.63 9.00
CA GLU A 42 16.18 -10.92 8.80
C GLU A 42 16.18 -11.37 7.33
N GLY A 43 16.53 -10.49 6.39
CA GLY A 43 16.69 -10.81 4.97
C GLY A 43 15.64 -10.22 4.04
N ALA A 44 14.83 -9.25 4.51
CA ALA A 44 13.93 -8.52 3.63
C ALA A 44 14.70 -7.81 2.52
N ASP A 45 14.17 -7.83 1.32
CA ASP A 45 14.66 -7.10 0.16
C ASP A 45 13.66 -6.02 -0.31
N ILE A 46 12.39 -6.18 0.03
CA ILE A 46 11.33 -5.19 -0.20
C ILE A 46 10.56 -4.99 1.11
N PHE A 47 10.26 -3.75 1.46
CA PHE A 47 9.45 -3.45 2.63
C PHE A 47 8.25 -2.55 2.29
N ILE A 48 7.16 -2.70 3.07
CA ILE A 48 5.94 -1.90 2.94
C ILE A 48 5.60 -1.32 4.32
N PRO A 49 5.91 -0.06 4.59
CA PRO A 49 5.55 0.58 5.85
C PRO A 49 4.09 1.04 5.85
N VAL A 50 3.30 0.58 6.80
CA VAL A 50 1.90 1.01 6.96
C VAL A 50 1.76 1.74 8.28
N GLY A 51 1.90 3.06 8.28
CA GLY A 51 1.87 3.86 9.52
C GLY A 51 2.09 5.36 9.29
N GLY A 52 1.94 5.83 8.06
CA GLY A 52 2.21 7.22 7.70
C GLY A 52 3.71 7.55 7.75
N LEU A 53 4.06 8.76 8.17
CA LEU A 53 5.45 9.26 8.10
C LEU A 53 6.46 8.45 8.93
N ILE A 54 6.02 7.65 9.90
CA ILE A 54 6.94 6.80 10.68
C ILE A 54 7.71 5.82 9.81
N GLY A 55 7.16 5.42 8.66
CA GLY A 55 7.80 4.52 7.70
C GLY A 55 8.86 5.19 6.82
N SER A 56 8.90 6.52 6.73
CA SER A 56 9.77 7.22 5.79
C SER A 56 11.27 6.97 5.98
N PRO A 57 11.83 6.84 7.21
CA PRO A 57 13.25 6.54 7.38
C PRO A 57 13.65 5.13 6.91
N GLY A 58 12.68 4.24 6.74
CA GLY A 58 12.92 2.91 6.19
C GLY A 58 13.47 2.93 4.75
N PHE A 59 13.16 3.97 3.97
CA PHE A 59 13.69 4.11 2.61
C PHE A 59 15.20 4.45 2.60
N ASP A 60 15.70 5.14 3.61
CA ASP A 60 17.15 5.29 3.79
C ASP A 60 17.81 3.94 4.11
N VAL A 61 17.16 3.12 4.96
CA VAL A 61 17.64 1.76 5.26
C VAL A 61 17.63 0.89 4.01
N ALA A 62 16.53 0.90 3.23
CA ALA A 62 16.45 0.16 1.97
C ALA A 62 17.58 0.55 1.00
N ARG A 63 17.82 1.85 0.84
CA ARG A 63 18.92 2.35 0.01
C ARG A 63 20.29 1.87 0.49
N GLU A 64 20.56 1.93 1.80
CA GLU A 64 21.83 1.49 2.39
C GLU A 64 22.05 -0.01 2.26
N ARG A 65 20.96 -0.80 2.27
CA ARG A 65 20.99 -2.27 2.21
C ARG A 65 20.83 -2.82 0.78
N GLY A 66 20.57 -1.94 -0.22
CA GLY A 66 20.37 -2.34 -1.61
C GLY A 66 19.02 -2.99 -1.88
N GLY A 67 18.01 -2.69 -1.09
CA GLY A 67 16.63 -3.12 -1.26
C GLY A 67 15.72 -2.00 -1.73
N TYR A 68 14.40 -2.25 -1.70
CA TYR A 68 13.37 -1.34 -2.18
C TYR A 68 12.24 -1.19 -1.16
N GLY A 69 11.39 -0.19 -1.40
CA GLY A 69 10.17 -0.02 -0.63
C GLY A 69 8.96 0.31 -1.50
N ILE A 70 7.78 -0.01 -0.98
CA ILE A 70 6.49 0.39 -1.52
C ILE A 70 5.87 1.36 -0.52
N TRP A 71 5.65 2.61 -0.93
CA TRP A 71 5.05 3.61 -0.07
C TRP A 71 3.54 3.42 0.04
N VAL A 72 2.89 4.19 0.91
CA VAL A 72 1.43 4.13 1.14
C VAL A 72 0.81 5.52 1.18
N ASP A 73 -0.50 5.59 0.96
CA ASP A 73 -1.38 6.75 1.02
C ASP A 73 -1.18 7.75 -0.13
N THR A 74 0.02 8.18 -0.40
CA THR A 74 0.38 9.15 -1.45
C THR A 74 1.45 8.58 -2.36
N ASP A 75 1.70 9.23 -3.51
CA ASP A 75 2.86 8.89 -4.32
C ASP A 75 4.16 9.23 -3.57
N GLY A 76 4.89 8.21 -3.16
CA GLY A 76 6.14 8.34 -2.41
C GLY A 76 7.24 9.00 -3.22
N TYR A 77 7.25 8.79 -4.53
CA TYR A 77 8.22 9.43 -5.42
C TYR A 77 8.11 10.95 -5.38
N GLU A 78 6.88 11.47 -5.32
CA GLU A 78 6.59 12.91 -5.25
C GLU A 78 6.67 13.45 -3.81
N SER A 79 6.30 12.65 -2.81
CA SER A 79 6.13 13.12 -1.43
C SER A 79 7.35 12.91 -0.53
N LEU A 80 8.24 11.96 -0.84
CA LEU A 80 9.48 11.71 -0.11
C LEU A 80 10.69 12.23 -0.90
N SER A 81 11.56 12.99 -0.25
CA SER A 81 12.72 13.57 -0.90
C SER A 81 13.99 12.75 -0.67
N GLY A 82 14.76 12.51 -1.72
CA GLY A 82 16.11 11.94 -1.64
C GLY A 82 16.18 10.42 -1.49
N VAL A 83 15.06 9.72 -1.78
CA VAL A 83 14.96 8.25 -1.73
C VAL A 83 14.20 7.67 -2.93
N GLN A 84 13.99 8.47 -3.97
CA GLN A 84 13.20 8.11 -5.14
C GLN A 84 13.69 6.84 -5.82
N GLU A 85 14.99 6.62 -5.85
CA GLU A 85 15.67 5.50 -6.49
C GLU A 85 15.38 4.13 -5.87
N VAL A 86 14.74 4.10 -4.69
CA VAL A 86 14.38 2.85 -4.00
C VAL A 86 12.87 2.70 -3.79
N ILE A 87 12.05 3.59 -4.35
CA ILE A 87 10.58 3.51 -4.29
C ILE A 87 10.08 2.79 -5.53
N LEU A 88 9.65 1.52 -5.38
CA LEU A 88 9.09 0.73 -6.48
C LEU A 88 7.78 1.31 -7.00
N THR A 89 6.88 1.60 -6.12
CA THR A 89 5.56 2.19 -6.35
C THR A 89 4.96 2.63 -5.02
N SER A 90 3.71 3.06 -5.03
CA SER A 90 2.97 3.39 -3.82
C SER A 90 1.54 2.87 -3.89
N VAL A 91 1.04 2.32 -2.78
CA VAL A 91 -0.39 2.00 -2.63
C VAL A 91 -1.12 3.30 -2.29
N MET A 92 -1.82 3.84 -3.28
CA MET A 92 -2.44 5.16 -3.22
C MET A 92 -3.79 5.13 -2.50
N LYS A 93 -4.00 6.09 -1.63
CA LYS A 93 -5.31 6.53 -1.14
C LYS A 93 -5.60 7.90 -1.78
N VAL A 94 -6.39 7.91 -2.84
CA VAL A 94 -6.62 9.09 -3.70
C VAL A 94 -7.66 10.00 -3.06
N MET A 95 -7.24 10.71 -2.00
CA MET A 95 -8.15 11.52 -1.16
C MET A 95 -8.76 12.72 -1.88
N ASP A 96 -8.09 13.26 -2.88
CA ASP A 96 -8.60 14.36 -3.72
C ASP A 96 -9.82 13.93 -4.53
N VAL A 97 -9.84 12.70 -5.07
CA VAL A 97 -11.02 12.13 -5.73
C VAL A 97 -12.19 12.03 -4.76
N ALA A 98 -11.96 11.55 -3.54
CA ALA A 98 -13.00 11.46 -2.52
C ALA A 98 -13.57 12.84 -2.17
N VAL A 99 -12.70 13.82 -1.94
CA VAL A 99 -13.11 15.21 -1.65
C VAL A 99 -13.86 15.81 -2.83
N PHE A 100 -13.39 15.60 -4.05
CA PHE A 100 -14.04 16.12 -5.26
C PHE A 100 -15.45 15.54 -5.43
N SER A 101 -15.60 14.20 -5.28
CA SER A 101 -16.92 13.54 -5.34
C SER A 101 -17.92 14.12 -4.34
N ILE A 102 -17.51 14.29 -3.08
CA ILE A 102 -18.39 14.86 -2.05
C ILE A 102 -18.77 16.31 -2.34
N VAL A 103 -17.86 17.09 -2.91
CA VAL A 103 -18.16 18.46 -3.35
C VAL A 103 -19.17 18.47 -4.50
N GLU A 104 -19.01 17.60 -5.50
CA GLU A 104 -19.95 17.46 -6.62
C GLU A 104 -21.35 17.05 -6.14
N GLU A 105 -21.46 16.02 -5.27
CA GLU A 105 -22.73 15.61 -4.67
C GLU A 105 -23.40 16.76 -3.90
N THR A 106 -22.59 17.54 -3.16
CA THR A 106 -23.08 18.70 -2.41
C THR A 106 -23.62 19.77 -3.34
N MET A 107 -22.92 20.04 -4.44
CA MET A 107 -23.34 21.03 -5.45
C MET A 107 -24.60 20.57 -6.20
N ALA A 108 -24.77 19.29 -6.44
CA ALA A 108 -25.95 18.70 -7.05
C ALA A 108 -27.17 18.68 -6.10
N GLY A 109 -26.95 18.81 -4.79
CA GLY A 109 -27.99 18.70 -3.76
C GLY A 109 -28.30 17.27 -3.35
N ASP A 110 -27.45 16.32 -3.75
CA ASP A 110 -27.59 14.87 -3.52
C ASP A 110 -26.81 14.40 -2.28
N PHE A 111 -26.03 15.27 -1.65
CA PHE A 111 -25.23 14.92 -0.47
C PHE A 111 -26.10 14.39 0.67
N GLN A 112 -25.83 13.16 1.07
CA GLN A 112 -26.48 12.52 2.21
C GLN A 112 -25.54 12.63 3.42
N GLY A 113 -25.87 13.47 4.38
CA GLY A 113 -25.15 13.56 5.64
C GLY A 113 -25.07 12.20 6.36
N CYS A 114 -23.98 11.96 7.09
CA CYS A 114 -23.71 10.71 7.81
C CYS A 114 -23.45 9.47 6.92
N GLY A 115 -23.17 9.66 5.63
CA GLY A 115 -22.69 8.60 4.74
C GLY A 115 -21.20 8.32 4.92
N THR A 116 -20.77 7.15 4.46
CA THR A 116 -19.35 6.80 4.35
C THR A 116 -18.99 6.75 2.87
N TYR A 117 -17.97 7.52 2.46
CA TYR A 117 -17.36 7.34 1.14
C TYR A 117 -16.38 6.17 1.20
N VAL A 118 -16.55 5.21 0.31
CA VAL A 118 -15.62 4.09 0.15
C VAL A 118 -14.87 4.29 -1.15
N GLY A 119 -13.55 4.54 -1.04
CA GLY A 119 -12.66 4.59 -2.19
C GLY A 119 -12.29 3.17 -2.65
N ASP A 120 -12.52 2.87 -3.92
CA ASP A 120 -12.17 1.61 -4.55
C ASP A 120 -11.50 1.85 -5.92
N LEU A 121 -11.13 0.75 -6.61
CA LEU A 121 -10.55 0.84 -7.95
C LEU A 121 -11.53 1.41 -8.98
N ALA A 122 -12.84 1.14 -8.84
CA ALA A 122 -13.84 1.54 -9.81
C ALA A 122 -14.10 3.06 -9.80
N ASN A 123 -14.05 3.66 -8.61
CA ASN A 123 -14.21 5.11 -8.47
C ASN A 123 -12.89 5.89 -8.44
N GLY A 124 -11.76 5.20 -8.60
CA GLY A 124 -10.44 5.80 -8.57
C GLY A 124 -9.98 6.28 -7.18
N GLY A 125 -10.65 5.85 -6.12
CA GLY A 125 -10.30 6.22 -4.74
C GLY A 125 -9.07 5.50 -4.19
N VAL A 126 -8.64 4.41 -4.84
CA VAL A 126 -7.40 3.69 -4.57
C VAL A 126 -6.72 3.29 -5.87
N GLY A 127 -5.42 3.01 -5.82
CA GLY A 127 -4.65 2.57 -6.98
C GLY A 127 -3.18 2.40 -6.64
N LEU A 128 -2.36 2.18 -7.66
CA LEU A 128 -0.91 2.18 -7.56
C LEU A 128 -0.34 3.43 -8.24
N ALA A 129 0.72 3.99 -7.67
CA ALA A 129 1.49 5.04 -8.30
C ALA A 129 2.30 4.47 -9.49
N PRO A 130 2.70 5.30 -10.47
CA PRO A 130 3.66 4.90 -11.50
C PRO A 130 4.98 4.38 -10.89
N TYR A 131 5.71 3.57 -11.64
CA TYR A 131 7.03 3.09 -11.24
C TYR A 131 8.15 4.15 -11.42
N HIS A 132 7.83 5.29 -12.04
CA HIS A 132 8.73 6.43 -12.23
C HIS A 132 10.11 6.03 -12.78
N ASP A 133 11.19 6.36 -12.07
CA ASP A 133 12.57 6.08 -12.49
C ASP A 133 12.87 4.57 -12.57
N LEU A 134 12.11 3.74 -11.87
CA LEU A 134 12.24 2.28 -11.87
C LEU A 134 11.38 1.60 -12.93
N GLU A 135 10.67 2.35 -13.78
CA GLU A 135 9.79 1.81 -14.85
C GLU A 135 10.46 0.75 -15.73
N ASN A 136 11.74 0.93 -16.05
CA ASN A 136 12.50 0.00 -16.87
C ASN A 136 13.11 -1.19 -16.10
N GLU A 137 13.09 -1.13 -14.77
CA GLU A 137 13.58 -2.20 -13.90
C GLU A 137 12.49 -3.24 -13.61
N ILE A 138 11.21 -2.83 -13.74
CA ILE A 138 10.07 -3.73 -13.54
C ILE A 138 9.83 -4.52 -14.84
N PRO A 139 9.83 -5.86 -14.81
CA PRO A 139 9.55 -6.70 -15.98
C PRO A 139 8.18 -6.40 -16.60
N ASP A 140 8.10 -6.35 -17.93
CA ASP A 140 6.86 -6.03 -18.63
C ASP A 140 5.74 -7.06 -18.39
N ASP A 141 6.10 -8.33 -18.21
CA ASP A 141 5.16 -9.38 -17.86
C ASP A 141 4.56 -9.19 -16.46
N LEU A 142 5.36 -8.73 -15.49
CA LEU A 142 4.88 -8.39 -14.16
C LEU A 142 3.93 -7.17 -14.19
N LYS A 143 4.26 -6.14 -14.97
CA LYS A 143 3.38 -4.98 -15.15
C LYS A 143 2.03 -5.39 -15.74
N ALA A 144 2.06 -6.20 -16.80
CA ALA A 144 0.85 -6.71 -17.42
C ALA A 144 0.01 -7.58 -16.47
N GLU A 145 0.65 -8.35 -15.61
CA GLU A 145 -0.04 -9.14 -14.58
C GLU A 145 -0.73 -8.26 -13.54
N VAL A 146 -0.05 -7.22 -13.05
CA VAL A 146 -0.64 -6.26 -12.10
C VAL A 146 -1.86 -5.56 -12.71
N GLU A 147 -1.78 -5.16 -14.00
CA GLU A 147 -2.92 -4.58 -14.72
C GLU A 147 -4.07 -5.59 -14.86
N ALA A 148 -3.78 -6.84 -15.23
CA ALA A 148 -4.79 -7.89 -15.35
C ALA A 148 -5.48 -8.20 -14.00
N LEU A 149 -4.75 -8.17 -12.89
CA LEU A 149 -5.33 -8.32 -11.55
C LEU A 149 -6.29 -7.17 -11.23
N ALA A 150 -5.94 -5.94 -11.55
CA ALA A 150 -6.83 -4.79 -11.36
C ALA A 150 -8.11 -4.93 -12.20
N GLU A 151 -8.02 -5.36 -13.46
CA GLU A 151 -9.18 -5.62 -14.33
C GLU A 151 -10.04 -6.76 -13.79
N ALA A 152 -9.45 -7.84 -13.28
CA ALA A 152 -10.17 -8.96 -12.69
C ALA A 152 -10.96 -8.55 -11.42
N ILE A 153 -10.40 -7.67 -10.61
CA ILE A 153 -11.12 -7.08 -9.46
C ILE A 153 -12.26 -6.19 -9.95
N LEU A 154 -12.01 -5.31 -10.92
CA LEU A 154 -13.02 -4.40 -11.47
C LEU A 154 -14.18 -5.14 -12.15
N SER A 155 -13.89 -6.25 -12.82
CA SER A 155 -14.92 -7.09 -13.46
C SER A 155 -15.70 -7.97 -12.48
N GLY A 156 -15.22 -8.09 -11.22
CA GLY A 156 -15.78 -9.00 -10.22
C GLY A 156 -15.41 -10.46 -10.42
N GLU A 157 -14.41 -10.76 -11.23
CA GLU A 157 -13.83 -12.11 -11.33
C GLU A 157 -13.07 -12.47 -10.05
N ILE A 158 -12.37 -11.49 -9.46
CA ILE A 158 -11.76 -11.58 -8.14
C ILE A 158 -12.61 -10.76 -7.17
N THR A 159 -13.23 -11.42 -6.21
CA THR A 159 -14.07 -10.79 -5.17
C THR A 159 -13.47 -10.91 -3.76
N ASP A 160 -12.53 -11.83 -3.58
CA ASP A 160 -11.92 -12.11 -2.27
C ASP A 160 -10.77 -11.14 -2.00
N THR A 161 -11.12 -9.87 -1.79
CA THR A 161 -10.14 -8.80 -1.51
C THR A 161 -10.44 -8.13 -0.17
N GLY A 162 -9.42 -8.08 0.68
CA GLY A 162 -9.43 -7.32 1.92
C GLY A 162 -10.51 -7.73 2.94
N CYS A 163 -10.92 -6.78 3.75
CA CYS A 163 -11.82 -7.00 4.89
C CYS A 163 -13.25 -7.41 4.51
N VAL A 164 -13.69 -7.16 3.28
CA VAL A 164 -15.00 -7.61 2.81
C VAL A 164 -15.06 -9.14 2.78
N SER A 165 -13.97 -9.78 2.35
CA SER A 165 -13.87 -11.23 2.23
C SER A 165 -13.43 -11.93 3.52
N TYR A 166 -12.72 -11.23 4.35
CA TYR A 166 -12.16 -11.75 5.60
C TYR A 166 -12.53 -10.86 6.82
N PRO A 167 -13.84 -10.69 7.10
CA PRO A 167 -14.30 -9.78 8.16
C PRO A 167 -13.82 -10.17 9.56
N GLU A 168 -13.52 -11.45 9.80
CA GLU A 168 -12.97 -11.96 11.06
C GLU A 168 -11.54 -11.49 11.34
N HIS A 169 -10.80 -11.10 10.30
CA HIS A 169 -9.43 -10.60 10.41
C HIS A 169 -9.36 -9.06 10.46
N CYS A 170 -10.52 -8.40 10.39
CA CYS A 170 -10.59 -6.96 10.35
C CYS A 170 -11.07 -6.38 11.68
N PRO A 171 -10.20 -5.72 12.44
CA PRO A 171 -10.60 -5.13 13.71
C PRO A 171 -11.62 -4.00 13.51
N GLY A 172 -12.76 -4.12 14.20
CA GLY A 172 -13.69 -3.00 14.39
C GLY A 172 -14.97 -2.99 13.58
N GLY A 173 -15.27 -4.00 12.75
CA GLY A 173 -16.59 -4.11 12.10
C GLY A 173 -16.97 -2.85 11.28
N LEU A 174 -16.07 -2.39 10.42
CA LEU A 174 -16.24 -1.18 9.60
C LEU A 174 -17.08 -1.40 8.34
N TYR A 175 -18.08 -2.30 8.39
CA TYR A 175 -18.99 -2.56 7.26
C TYR A 175 -20.44 -2.62 7.69
#